data_c7112f7482580b52240c34d727ef3a82
#
_entry.id   c7112f7482580b52240c34d727ef3a82
#
_cell.length_a   1.000
_cell.length_b   1.000
_cell.length_c   1.000
_cell.angle_alpha   90.00
_cell.angle_beta   90.00
_cell.angle_gamma   90.00
#
_symmetry.space_group_name_H-M   'P 1'
#
loop_
_entity.id
_entity.type
_entity.pdbx_description
1 polymer ?
#
loop_
_entity_poly.entity_id
_entity_poly.type
_entity_poly.pdbx_seq_one_letter_code
_entity_poly.pdbx_strand_id
1 'polypeptide(L)'
;MTKQWQKNRSSLCIFVFSKFNLNSIQIIAFTHRQFNFDEIGVFHLDDENRIFHLSKLKEILKVNELMYLSTCNRVEFVVHNDTDLKSHHTLELINYFSSVNQISDHSHFLKKVEIYNGKHAVHHLFSVASSLDSLVLGEREIITQVRKSYEECKSNNLCGDVIRVLIDMTIQTAKKVYTESKIATRPVSLVSLAYKELKKYLGNQSK
;
A
#
# COMPACT_ATOMS: atom_id res chain seq x y z
N MET A 1 28.23 -14.13 13.97
CA MET A 1 26.98 -13.79 14.71
C MET A 1 25.73 -13.53 13.83
N THR A 2 25.75 -13.71 12.51
CA THR A 2 24.69 -13.23 11.59
C THR A 2 23.69 -14.28 11.12
N LYS A 3 24.06 -15.57 11.03
CA LYS A 3 23.17 -16.63 10.52
C LYS A 3 22.14 -17.16 11.54
N GLN A 4 22.45 -17.13 12.81
CA GLN A 4 21.57 -17.59 13.88
C GLN A 4 20.44 -16.60 14.15
N TRP A 5 20.69 -15.29 13.97
CA TRP A 5 19.71 -14.22 14.10
C TRP A 5 18.67 -14.23 12.99
N GLN A 6 19.07 -14.56 11.75
CA GLN A 6 18.15 -14.67 10.62
C GLN A 6 17.23 -15.89 10.72
N LYS A 7 17.75 -17.01 11.23
CA LYS A 7 16.97 -18.26 11.41
C LYS A 7 15.88 -18.12 12.49
N ASN A 8 16.18 -17.39 13.57
CA ASN A 8 15.21 -17.14 14.65
C ASN A 8 14.11 -16.14 14.25
N ARG A 9 14.41 -15.14 13.40
CA ARG A 9 13.41 -14.18 12.93
C ARG A 9 12.40 -14.80 11.94
N SER A 10 12.86 -15.63 11.02
CA SER A 10 11.96 -16.33 10.09
C SER A 10 11.06 -17.34 10.81
N SER A 11 11.58 -18.07 11.79
CA SER A 11 10.78 -18.95 12.66
C SER A 11 9.77 -18.17 13.52
N LEU A 12 10.17 -17.00 14.04
CA LEU A 12 9.27 -16.16 14.84
C LEU A 12 8.17 -15.56 13.98
N CYS A 13 8.47 -15.10 12.76
CA CYS A 13 7.48 -14.62 11.80
C CYS A 13 6.48 -15.74 11.42
N ILE A 14 6.95 -16.92 11.07
CA ILE A 14 6.07 -18.07 10.76
C ILE A 14 5.22 -18.46 11.98
N PHE A 15 5.80 -18.47 13.18
CA PHE A 15 5.09 -18.75 14.42
C PHE A 15 4.06 -17.67 14.77
N VAL A 16 4.37 -16.41 14.53
CA VAL A 16 3.45 -15.29 14.75
C VAL A 16 2.29 -15.34 13.76
N PHE A 17 2.57 -15.62 12.46
CA PHE A 17 1.51 -15.77 11.46
C PHE A 17 0.61 -17.01 11.69
N SER A 18 1.11 -18.08 12.31
CA SER A 18 0.26 -19.20 12.69
C SER A 18 -0.75 -18.88 13.81
N LYS A 19 -0.52 -17.76 14.52
CA LYS A 19 -1.44 -17.23 15.56
C LYS A 19 -2.41 -16.19 15.03
N PHE A 20 -2.11 -15.55 13.89
CA PHE A 20 -3.01 -14.56 13.28
C PHE A 20 -3.87 -15.21 12.19
N ASN A 21 -5.16 -14.95 12.28
CA ASN A 21 -6.07 -15.34 11.22
C ASN A 21 -5.81 -14.39 10.01
N LEU A 22 -5.15 -14.91 8.96
CA LEU A 22 -4.91 -14.11 7.75
C LEU A 22 -6.19 -13.53 7.16
N ASN A 23 -7.33 -14.22 7.30
CA ASN A 23 -8.62 -13.74 6.80
C ASN A 23 -9.10 -12.47 7.48
N SER A 24 -8.47 -12.08 8.61
CA SER A 24 -8.72 -10.82 9.30
C SER A 24 -8.06 -9.59 8.65
N ILE A 25 -7.28 -9.79 7.57
CA ILE A 25 -6.59 -8.71 6.85
C ILE A 25 -7.28 -8.46 5.51
N GLN A 26 -7.58 -7.19 5.23
CA GLN A 26 -8.12 -6.73 3.95
C GLN A 26 -7.33 -5.51 3.46
N ILE A 27 -7.17 -5.39 2.14
CA ILE A 27 -6.68 -4.18 1.49
C ILE A 27 -7.74 -3.69 0.52
N ILE A 28 -8.10 -2.41 0.64
CA ILE A 28 -8.99 -1.69 -0.28
C ILE A 28 -8.09 -0.75 -1.06
N ALA A 29 -7.98 -0.96 -2.39
CA ALA A 29 -6.97 -0.31 -3.22
C ALA A 29 -7.60 0.45 -4.40
N PHE A 30 -7.22 1.70 -4.53
CA PHE A 30 -7.52 2.57 -5.67
C PHE A 30 -6.21 2.79 -6.43
N THR A 31 -6.06 2.15 -7.59
CA THR A 31 -4.78 2.09 -8.30
C THR A 31 -4.89 2.58 -9.74
N HIS A 32 -3.76 2.98 -10.31
CA HIS A 32 -3.64 3.40 -11.70
C HIS A 32 -4.10 2.35 -12.73
N ARG A 33 -4.33 1.11 -12.30
CA ARG A 33 -4.86 0.04 -13.18
C ARG A 33 -6.32 0.23 -13.52
N GLN A 34 -7.07 0.82 -12.58
CA GLN A 34 -8.52 0.97 -12.67
C GLN A 34 -8.97 2.43 -12.72
N PHE A 35 -8.13 3.36 -12.24
CA PHE A 35 -8.45 4.76 -12.06
C PHE A 35 -7.40 5.66 -12.69
N ASN A 36 -7.81 6.83 -13.18
CA ASN A 36 -6.89 7.88 -13.55
C ASN A 36 -6.36 8.62 -12.30
N PHE A 37 -5.38 9.51 -12.47
CA PHE A 37 -4.74 10.19 -11.34
C PHE A 37 -5.69 11.11 -10.55
N ASP A 38 -6.62 11.78 -11.22
CA ASP A 38 -7.60 12.65 -10.58
C ASP A 38 -8.58 11.81 -9.72
N GLU A 39 -9.01 10.67 -10.23
CA GLU A 39 -9.86 9.72 -9.50
C GLU A 39 -9.14 9.13 -8.27
N ILE A 40 -7.86 8.80 -8.37
CA ILE A 40 -7.05 8.35 -7.22
C ILE A 40 -6.89 9.50 -6.22
N GLY A 41 -6.68 10.72 -6.72
CA GLY A 41 -6.52 11.94 -5.93
C GLY A 41 -7.69 12.22 -4.99
N VAL A 42 -8.89 11.77 -5.34
CA VAL A 42 -10.10 11.88 -4.49
C VAL A 42 -9.90 11.21 -3.11
N PHE A 43 -9.10 10.14 -3.05
CA PHE A 43 -8.81 9.40 -1.82
C PHE A 43 -7.52 9.86 -1.13
N HIS A 44 -6.83 10.85 -1.71
CA HIS A 44 -5.66 11.45 -1.09
C HIS A 44 -6.05 12.30 0.12
N LEU A 45 -5.27 12.20 1.19
CA LEU A 45 -5.42 12.99 2.41
C LEU A 45 -4.17 13.85 2.59
N ASP A 46 -4.38 15.15 2.72
CA ASP A 46 -3.31 16.13 2.99
C ASP A 46 -2.67 15.87 4.35
N ASP A 47 -1.38 16.12 4.46
CA ASP A 47 -0.58 15.85 5.66
C ASP A 47 -1.17 16.47 6.93
N GLU A 48 -1.74 17.69 6.83
CA GLU A 48 -2.28 18.44 7.97
C GLU A 48 -3.48 17.75 8.63
N ASN A 49 -4.37 17.12 7.83
CA ASN A 49 -5.63 16.56 8.29
C ASN A 49 -5.68 15.03 8.23
N ARG A 50 -4.63 14.39 7.70
CA ARG A 50 -4.58 12.95 7.44
C ARG A 50 -4.96 12.12 8.66
N ILE A 51 -4.31 12.37 9.78
CA ILE A 51 -4.51 11.59 11.00
C ILE A 51 -5.92 11.75 11.56
N PHE A 52 -6.50 12.94 11.47
CA PHE A 52 -7.89 13.18 11.86
C PHE A 52 -8.84 12.33 11.00
N HIS A 53 -8.67 12.34 9.68
CA HIS A 53 -9.50 11.56 8.76
C HIS A 53 -9.31 10.04 8.96
N LEU A 54 -8.08 9.57 9.16
CA LEU A 54 -7.80 8.15 9.39
C LEU A 54 -8.38 7.66 10.72
N SER A 55 -8.32 8.48 11.77
CA SER A 55 -8.94 8.16 13.06
C SER A 55 -10.45 8.01 12.95
N LYS A 56 -11.10 8.95 12.25
CA LYS A 56 -12.53 8.86 11.95
C LYS A 56 -12.88 7.64 11.11
N LEU A 57 -12.10 7.35 10.07
CA LEU A 57 -12.30 6.16 9.24
C LEU A 57 -12.19 4.88 10.05
N LYS A 58 -11.20 4.76 10.93
CA LYS A 58 -11.03 3.60 11.81
C LYS A 58 -12.27 3.37 12.67
N GLU A 59 -12.89 4.44 13.20
CA GLU A 59 -14.13 4.36 13.97
C GLU A 59 -15.33 3.97 13.11
N ILE A 60 -15.51 4.59 11.93
CA ILE A 60 -16.61 4.30 10.99
C ILE A 60 -16.56 2.85 10.53
N LEU A 61 -15.37 2.39 10.11
CA LEU A 61 -15.15 1.03 9.64
C LEU A 61 -15.19 0.00 10.78
N LYS A 62 -15.09 0.45 12.05
CA LYS A 62 -15.04 -0.41 13.24
C LYS A 62 -13.96 -1.48 13.15
N VAL A 63 -12.77 -1.09 12.68
CA VAL A 63 -11.61 -1.96 12.53
C VAL A 63 -10.62 -1.78 13.68
N ASN A 64 -9.90 -2.84 14.04
CA ASN A 64 -8.90 -2.81 15.11
C ASN A 64 -7.67 -2.02 14.71
N GLU A 65 -7.23 -2.20 13.43
CA GLU A 65 -6.05 -1.53 12.91
C GLU A 65 -6.33 -0.99 11.51
N LEU A 66 -5.72 0.15 11.20
CA LEU A 66 -5.81 0.83 9.91
C LEU A 66 -4.45 1.42 9.54
N MET A 67 -3.93 1.07 8.36
CA MET A 67 -2.79 1.73 7.74
C MET A 67 -3.21 2.33 6.41
N TYR A 68 -2.69 3.51 6.11
CA TYR A 68 -2.94 4.26 4.89
C TYR A 68 -1.64 4.39 4.10
N LEU A 69 -1.66 3.93 2.85
CA LEU A 69 -0.55 4.09 1.90
C LEU A 69 -1.03 4.96 0.74
N SER A 70 -0.39 6.09 0.54
CA SER A 70 -0.65 6.98 -0.59
C SER A 70 0.64 7.30 -1.32
N THR A 71 0.60 7.15 -2.65
CA THR A 71 1.70 7.45 -3.58
C THR A 71 1.14 8.15 -4.80
N CYS A 72 1.98 8.52 -5.77
CA CYS A 72 1.51 9.17 -6.99
C CYS A 72 0.53 8.33 -7.84
N ASN A 73 0.50 7.00 -7.67
CA ASN A 73 -0.25 6.10 -8.54
C ASN A 73 -1.18 5.12 -7.80
N ARG A 74 -1.32 5.27 -6.48
CA ARG A 74 -2.22 4.45 -5.65
C ARG A 74 -2.56 5.09 -4.32
N VAL A 75 -3.75 4.80 -3.84
CA VAL A 75 -4.16 4.97 -2.45
C VAL A 75 -4.69 3.64 -1.97
N GLU A 76 -4.14 3.14 -0.87
CA GLU A 76 -4.50 1.83 -0.30
C GLU A 76 -4.77 1.94 1.19
N PHE A 77 -5.83 1.27 1.64
CA PHE A 77 -6.21 1.13 3.05
C PHE A 77 -6.00 -0.32 3.46
N VAL A 78 -5.01 -0.57 4.33
CA VAL A 78 -4.77 -1.88 4.93
C VAL A 78 -5.50 -1.92 6.25
N VAL A 79 -6.46 -2.81 6.37
CA VAL A 79 -7.30 -2.94 7.57
C VAL A 79 -7.16 -4.33 8.19
N HIS A 80 -7.23 -4.36 9.52
CA HIS A 80 -7.30 -5.59 10.29
C HIS A 80 -8.48 -5.52 11.26
N ASN A 81 -9.21 -6.63 11.37
CA ASN A 81 -10.26 -6.78 12.37
C ASN A 81 -10.26 -8.22 12.92
N ASP A 82 -10.39 -8.38 14.23
CA ASP A 82 -10.48 -9.69 14.89
C ASP A 82 -11.76 -10.46 14.55
N THR A 83 -12.81 -9.74 14.15
CA THR A 83 -14.04 -10.31 13.59
C THR A 83 -13.97 -10.33 12.07
N ASP A 84 -14.85 -11.10 11.42
CA ASP A 84 -14.91 -11.17 9.96
C ASP A 84 -15.02 -9.78 9.34
N LEU A 85 -14.16 -9.54 8.34
CA LEU A 85 -14.17 -8.33 7.57
C LEU A 85 -15.46 -8.26 6.75
N LYS A 86 -16.26 -7.25 7.04
CA LYS A 86 -17.58 -7.10 6.42
C LYS A 86 -17.46 -6.52 5.02
N SER A 87 -18.28 -6.99 4.12
CA SER A 87 -18.33 -6.52 2.72
C SER A 87 -18.67 -5.02 2.56
N HIS A 88 -19.17 -4.37 3.62
CA HIS A 88 -19.57 -2.97 3.57
C HIS A 88 -18.44 -1.95 3.85
N HIS A 89 -17.25 -2.38 4.30
CA HIS A 89 -16.13 -1.45 4.58
C HIS A 89 -15.81 -0.57 3.38
N THR A 90 -15.82 -1.14 2.18
CA THR A 90 -15.56 -0.39 0.94
C THR A 90 -16.61 0.69 0.69
N LEU A 91 -17.89 0.37 0.90
CA LEU A 91 -18.99 1.33 0.74
C LEU A 91 -18.89 2.45 1.76
N GLU A 92 -18.64 2.12 3.03
CA GLU A 92 -18.47 3.12 4.12
C GLU A 92 -17.28 4.03 3.84
N LEU A 93 -16.16 3.47 3.34
CA LEU A 93 -14.99 4.24 2.97
C LEU A 93 -15.30 5.22 1.82
N ILE A 94 -15.94 4.74 0.74
CA ILE A 94 -16.32 5.60 -0.39
C ILE A 94 -17.32 6.67 0.05
N ASN A 95 -18.31 6.33 0.89
CA ASN A 95 -19.26 7.30 1.42
C ASN A 95 -18.59 8.38 2.27
N TYR A 96 -17.59 7.99 3.07
CA TYR A 96 -16.81 8.94 3.85
C TYR A 96 -16.07 9.95 2.96
N PHE A 97 -15.33 9.46 1.96
CA PHE A 97 -14.62 10.34 1.03
C PHE A 97 -15.58 11.17 0.16
N SER A 98 -16.77 10.67 -0.13
CA SER A 98 -17.79 11.45 -0.81
C SER A 98 -18.25 12.64 0.01
N SER A 99 -18.36 12.49 1.32
CA SER A 99 -18.73 13.58 2.21
C SER A 99 -17.61 14.62 2.37
N VAL A 100 -16.35 14.21 2.21
CA VAL A 100 -15.17 15.08 2.34
C VAL A 100 -14.85 15.77 1.01
N ASN A 101 -14.85 15.01 -0.10
CA ASN A 101 -14.35 15.42 -1.42
C ASN A 101 -15.44 15.52 -2.51
N GLN A 102 -16.72 15.50 -2.11
CA GLN A 102 -17.89 15.68 -2.98
C GLN A 102 -17.94 14.73 -4.18
N ILE A 103 -17.65 13.44 -3.97
CA ILE A 103 -17.76 12.42 -5.03
C ILE A 103 -19.24 12.26 -5.43
N SER A 104 -19.56 12.49 -6.69
CA SER A 104 -20.92 12.39 -7.21
C SER A 104 -21.33 10.96 -7.65
N ASP A 105 -20.38 10.16 -8.12
CA ASP A 105 -20.63 8.80 -8.63
C ASP A 105 -19.96 7.70 -7.81
N HIS A 106 -20.62 7.32 -6.72
CA HIS A 106 -20.17 6.21 -5.86
C HIS A 106 -20.12 4.87 -6.61
N SER A 107 -21.04 4.66 -7.55
CA SER A 107 -21.18 3.38 -8.25
C SER A 107 -19.99 3.09 -9.16
N HIS A 108 -19.38 4.13 -9.71
CA HIS A 108 -18.17 4.05 -10.51
C HIS A 108 -16.99 3.49 -9.69
N PHE A 109 -16.77 4.06 -8.49
CA PHE A 109 -15.70 3.61 -7.60
C PHE A 109 -15.93 2.20 -7.07
N LEU A 110 -17.17 1.88 -6.66
CA LEU A 110 -17.52 0.55 -6.17
C LEU A 110 -17.29 -0.57 -7.19
N LYS A 111 -17.48 -0.28 -8.48
CA LYS A 111 -17.28 -1.26 -9.56
C LYS A 111 -15.82 -1.53 -9.88
N LYS A 112 -14.92 -0.57 -9.61
CA LYS A 112 -13.52 -0.59 -10.05
C LYS A 112 -12.54 -0.81 -8.90
N VAL A 113 -12.94 -0.54 -7.65
CA VAL A 113 -12.05 -0.71 -6.49
C VAL A 113 -11.56 -2.15 -6.38
N GLU A 114 -10.27 -2.30 -6.14
CA GLU A 114 -9.65 -3.61 -5.95
C GLU A 114 -9.68 -3.96 -4.46
N ILE A 115 -10.19 -5.15 -4.13
CA ILE A 115 -10.29 -5.64 -2.75
C ILE A 115 -9.53 -6.93 -2.64
N TYR A 116 -8.50 -6.93 -1.78
CA TYR A 116 -7.69 -8.10 -1.50
C TYR A 116 -7.95 -8.56 -0.08
N ASN A 117 -8.23 -9.87 0.10
CA ASN A 117 -8.52 -10.46 1.40
C ASN A 117 -7.49 -11.55 1.75
N GLY A 118 -7.15 -11.65 3.02
CA GLY A 118 -6.35 -12.74 3.56
C GLY A 118 -4.99 -12.87 2.88
N LYS A 119 -4.68 -14.07 2.41
CA LYS A 119 -3.41 -14.34 1.70
C LYS A 119 -3.20 -13.47 0.45
N HIS A 120 -4.28 -13.07 -0.23
CA HIS A 120 -4.20 -12.21 -1.39
C HIS A 120 -3.82 -10.78 -1.00
N ALA A 121 -4.29 -10.29 0.16
CA ALA A 121 -3.87 -9.00 0.71
C ALA A 121 -2.37 -9.00 1.04
N VAL A 122 -1.89 -10.05 1.70
CA VAL A 122 -0.46 -10.21 2.02
C VAL A 122 0.39 -10.25 0.74
N HIS A 123 -0.02 -11.05 -0.24
CA HIS A 123 0.68 -11.14 -1.53
C HIS A 123 0.70 -9.81 -2.28
N HIS A 124 -0.44 -9.10 -2.30
CA HIS A 124 -0.54 -7.78 -2.92
C HIS A 124 0.46 -6.81 -2.29
N LEU A 125 0.47 -6.69 -0.96
CA LEU A 125 1.38 -5.77 -0.27
C LEU A 125 2.87 -6.12 -0.49
N PHE A 126 3.21 -7.41 -0.54
CA PHE A 126 4.56 -7.86 -0.90
C PHE A 126 4.94 -7.44 -2.32
N SER A 127 4.01 -7.58 -3.28
CA SER A 127 4.21 -7.18 -4.67
C SER A 127 4.40 -5.67 -4.80
N VAL A 128 3.59 -4.88 -4.09
CA VAL A 128 3.70 -3.42 -4.03
C VAL A 128 5.07 -3.01 -3.49
N ALA A 129 5.43 -3.49 -2.29
CA ALA A 129 6.70 -3.11 -1.65
C ALA A 129 7.94 -3.60 -2.41
N SER A 130 7.80 -4.66 -3.20
CA SER A 130 8.85 -5.18 -4.09
C SER A 130 8.92 -4.46 -5.44
N SER A 131 8.08 -3.43 -5.66
CA SER A 131 7.95 -2.74 -6.95
C SER A 131 7.61 -3.66 -8.13
N LEU A 132 6.92 -4.77 -7.87
CA LEU A 132 6.38 -5.66 -8.89
C LEU A 132 5.03 -5.17 -9.41
N ASP A 133 4.36 -4.36 -8.59
CA ASP A 133 3.08 -3.73 -8.85
C ASP A 133 3.22 -2.21 -8.89
N SER A 134 4.06 -1.70 -9.78
CA SER A 134 4.36 -0.28 -9.95
C SER A 134 4.42 0.07 -11.42
N LEU A 135 4.13 1.36 -11.76
CA LEU A 135 4.31 1.88 -13.11
C LEU A 135 5.76 1.73 -13.60
N VAL A 136 6.70 1.86 -12.68
CA VAL A 136 8.13 1.66 -12.93
C VAL A 136 8.60 0.48 -12.11
N LEU A 137 8.89 -0.63 -12.77
CA LEU A 137 9.38 -1.85 -12.11
C LEU A 137 10.77 -1.62 -11.50
N GLY A 138 10.95 -2.05 -10.25
CA GLY A 138 12.23 -2.04 -9.56
C GLY A 138 12.60 -0.70 -8.89
N GLU A 139 11.68 0.27 -8.82
CA GLU A 139 11.90 1.52 -8.09
C GLU A 139 11.92 1.25 -6.57
N ARG A 140 13.03 1.63 -5.93
CA ARG A 140 13.24 1.33 -4.49
C ARG A 140 12.50 2.26 -3.54
N GLU A 141 11.93 3.33 -4.05
CA GLU A 141 11.27 4.35 -3.23
C GLU A 141 10.03 3.81 -2.52
N ILE A 142 9.31 2.89 -3.17
CA ILE A 142 8.07 2.31 -2.62
C ILE A 142 8.27 1.62 -1.27
N ILE A 143 9.39 0.92 -1.06
CA ILE A 143 9.66 0.27 0.24
C ILE A 143 9.83 1.29 1.35
N THR A 144 10.40 2.46 1.04
CA THR A 144 10.54 3.59 1.97
C THR A 144 9.19 4.22 2.27
N GLN A 145 8.36 4.41 1.24
CA GLN A 145 7.00 4.93 1.38
C GLN A 145 6.12 4.01 2.24
N VAL A 146 6.14 2.69 2.00
CA VAL A 146 5.42 1.70 2.83
C VAL A 146 5.86 1.79 4.30
N ARG A 147 7.17 1.88 4.55
CA ARG A 147 7.68 2.02 5.91
C ARG A 147 7.22 3.32 6.57
N LYS A 148 7.37 4.46 5.87
CA LYS A 148 6.99 5.79 6.38
C LYS A 148 5.49 5.83 6.72
N SER A 149 4.65 5.32 5.84
CA SER A 149 3.19 5.24 6.06
C SER A 149 2.85 4.41 7.31
N TYR A 150 3.53 3.28 7.50
CA TYR A 150 3.34 2.47 8.70
C TYR A 150 3.79 3.20 9.97
N GLU A 151 4.98 3.81 9.96
CA GLU A 151 5.51 4.52 11.13
C GLU A 151 4.61 5.70 11.52
N GLU A 152 4.07 6.44 10.56
CA GLU A 152 3.10 7.51 10.78
C GLU A 152 1.80 6.98 11.41
N CYS A 153 1.22 5.93 10.85
CA CYS A 153 -0.01 5.34 11.39
C CYS A 153 0.21 4.74 12.78
N LYS A 154 1.36 4.10 13.01
CA LYS A 154 1.72 3.53 14.32
C LYS A 154 1.89 4.59 15.39
N SER A 155 2.58 5.69 15.11
CA SER A 155 2.82 6.78 16.07
C SER A 155 1.52 7.47 16.49
N ASN A 156 0.45 7.33 15.70
CA ASN A 156 -0.88 7.85 15.95
C ASN A 156 -1.90 6.79 16.42
N ASN A 157 -1.44 5.63 16.91
CA ASN A 157 -2.27 4.54 17.46
C ASN A 157 -3.29 3.96 16.46
N LEU A 158 -3.03 4.07 15.16
CA LEU A 158 -3.87 3.48 14.13
C LEU A 158 -3.51 2.02 13.86
N CYS A 159 -2.23 1.64 14.02
CA CYS A 159 -1.71 0.30 13.81
C CYS A 159 -1.34 -0.39 15.12
N GLY A 160 -1.61 -1.69 15.18
CA GLY A 160 -1.22 -2.57 16.28
C GLY A 160 -0.22 -3.64 15.84
N ASP A 161 -0.29 -4.80 16.51
CA ASP A 161 0.69 -5.88 16.32
C ASP A 161 0.52 -6.63 15.00
N VAL A 162 -0.70 -6.74 14.48
CA VAL A 162 -0.94 -7.50 13.24
C VAL A 162 -0.36 -6.77 12.04
N ILE A 163 -0.68 -5.47 11.88
CA ILE A 163 -0.10 -4.67 10.79
C ILE A 163 1.42 -4.52 10.99
N ARG A 164 1.92 -4.40 12.23
CA ARG A 164 3.35 -4.38 12.51
C ARG A 164 4.06 -5.60 11.93
N VAL A 165 3.57 -6.79 12.24
CA VAL A 165 4.17 -8.05 11.75
C VAL A 165 4.06 -8.14 10.24
N LEU A 166 2.92 -7.78 9.67
CA LEU A 166 2.71 -7.74 8.22
C LEU A 166 3.74 -6.83 7.53
N ILE A 167 3.97 -5.62 8.04
CA ILE A 167 4.93 -4.68 7.47
C ILE A 167 6.37 -5.16 7.64
N ASP A 168 6.75 -5.71 8.80
CA ASP A 168 8.06 -6.29 9.01
C ASP A 168 8.38 -7.39 7.97
N MET A 169 7.41 -8.28 7.71
CA MET A 169 7.54 -9.32 6.69
C MET A 169 7.57 -8.75 5.27
N THR A 170 6.75 -7.75 5.00
CA THR A 170 6.71 -7.06 3.70
C THR A 170 8.06 -6.46 3.38
N ILE A 171 8.66 -5.73 4.31
CA ILE A 171 9.98 -5.10 4.15
C ILE A 171 11.08 -6.16 3.97
N GLN A 172 11.03 -7.26 4.73
CA GLN A 172 12.00 -8.36 4.60
C GLN A 172 11.88 -9.03 3.22
N THR A 173 10.66 -9.31 2.78
CA THR A 173 10.39 -9.92 1.46
C THR A 173 10.85 -9.00 0.34
N ALA A 174 10.50 -7.72 0.38
CA ALA A 174 10.95 -6.76 -0.61
C ALA A 174 12.47 -6.68 -0.70
N LYS A 175 13.17 -6.58 0.43
CA LYS A 175 14.64 -6.61 0.47
C LYS A 175 15.20 -7.88 -0.18
N LYS A 176 14.61 -9.04 0.10
CA LYS A 176 15.02 -10.31 -0.49
C LYS A 176 14.81 -10.33 -1.99
N VAL A 177 13.66 -9.85 -2.49
CA VAL A 177 13.38 -9.71 -3.92
C VAL A 177 14.43 -8.81 -4.59
N TYR A 178 14.78 -7.67 -4.00
CA TYR A 178 15.80 -6.77 -4.53
C TYR A 178 17.21 -7.36 -4.54
N THR A 179 17.56 -8.22 -3.58
CA THR A 179 18.91 -8.81 -3.49
C THR A 179 19.07 -10.09 -4.31
N GLU A 180 18.01 -10.90 -4.42
CA GLU A 180 18.06 -12.23 -5.04
C GLU A 180 17.51 -12.25 -6.47
N SER A 181 16.88 -11.16 -6.93
CA SER A 181 16.36 -11.07 -8.31
C SER A 181 17.07 -9.99 -9.12
N LYS A 182 16.91 -10.06 -10.44
CA LYS A 182 17.44 -9.06 -11.38
C LYS A 182 16.61 -7.78 -11.46
N ILE A 183 15.56 -7.64 -10.64
CA ILE A 183 14.66 -6.46 -10.67
C ILE A 183 15.41 -5.16 -10.36
N ALA A 184 16.42 -5.23 -9.50
CA ALA A 184 17.25 -4.10 -9.11
C ALA A 184 18.38 -3.77 -10.11
N THR A 185 18.63 -4.58 -11.14
CA THR A 185 19.75 -4.38 -12.07
C THR A 185 19.47 -3.29 -13.10
N ARG A 186 18.22 -2.85 -13.23
CA ARG A 186 17.83 -1.72 -14.08
C ARG A 186 16.97 -0.76 -13.26
N PRO A 187 17.56 0.01 -12.33
CA PRO A 187 16.81 1.05 -11.63
C PRO A 187 16.45 2.13 -12.66
N VAL A 188 15.22 2.07 -13.15
CA VAL A 188 14.68 3.11 -14.01
C VAL A 188 13.84 4.00 -13.12
N SER A 189 14.34 5.18 -12.74
CA SER A 189 13.49 6.16 -12.09
C SER A 189 12.63 6.87 -13.12
N LEU A 190 11.45 7.37 -12.72
CA LEU A 190 10.59 8.21 -13.56
C LEU A 190 11.37 9.38 -14.15
N VAL A 191 12.28 9.98 -13.38
CA VAL A 191 13.15 11.07 -13.84
C VAL A 191 14.08 10.61 -14.96
N SER A 192 14.69 9.43 -14.86
CA SER A 192 15.57 8.90 -15.91
C SER A 192 14.81 8.49 -17.18
N LEU A 193 13.56 8.03 -17.04
CA LEU A 193 12.67 7.79 -18.20
C LEU A 193 12.28 9.11 -18.87
N ALA A 194 11.82 10.08 -18.11
CA ALA A 194 11.46 11.41 -18.62
C ALA A 194 12.66 12.07 -19.31
N TYR A 195 13.84 12.01 -18.71
CA TYR A 195 15.08 12.53 -19.34
C TYR A 195 15.41 11.82 -20.65
N LYS A 196 15.26 10.49 -20.70
CA LYS A 196 15.50 9.72 -21.92
C LYS A 196 14.52 10.06 -23.05
N GLU A 197 13.24 10.25 -22.71
CA GLU A 197 12.23 10.69 -23.68
C GLU A 197 12.45 12.14 -24.13
N LEU A 198 12.76 13.04 -23.22
CA LEU A 198 13.11 14.44 -23.53
C LEU A 198 14.31 14.51 -24.47
N LYS A 199 15.36 13.72 -24.21
CA LYS A 199 16.55 13.65 -25.07
C LYS A 199 16.23 13.15 -26.48
N LYS A 200 15.34 12.16 -26.64
CA LYS A 200 14.87 11.73 -27.95
C LYS A 200 14.13 12.84 -28.68
N TYR A 201 13.23 13.54 -27.97
CA TYR A 201 12.45 14.65 -28.53
C TYR A 201 13.35 15.79 -28.99
N LEU A 202 14.29 16.21 -28.18
CA LEU A 202 15.26 17.27 -28.50
C LEU A 202 16.24 16.84 -29.61
N GLY A 203 16.69 15.57 -29.62
CA GLY A 203 17.58 15.06 -30.66
C GLY A 203 16.92 14.93 -32.04
N ASN A 204 15.60 14.85 -32.10
CA ASN A 204 14.85 14.83 -33.37
C ASN A 204 14.56 16.23 -33.93
N GLN A 205 14.75 17.29 -33.14
CA GLN A 205 14.59 18.69 -33.59
C GLN A 205 15.89 19.32 -34.15
N SER A 206 17.01 18.57 -34.06
CA SER A 206 18.33 19.05 -34.50
C SER A 206 18.73 18.48 -35.88
N LYS A 207 17.76 18.10 -36.73
CA LYS A 207 18.01 17.68 -38.12
C LYS A 207 17.21 18.54 -39.08
#